data_30749fd20d9a33369fe6b9078043ccaf
#
_entry.id   30749fd20d9a33369fe6b9078043ccaf
#
_cell.length_a   1.000
_cell.length_b   1.000
_cell.length_c   1.000
_cell.angle_alpha   90.00
_cell.angle_beta   90.00
_cell.angle_gamma   90.00
#
_symmetry.space_group_name_H-M   'P 1'
#
loop_
_entity.id
_entity.type
_entity.pdbx_description
1 polymer ?
#
loop_
_entity_poly.entity_id
_entity_poly.type
_entity_poly.pdbx_seq_one_letter_code
_entity_poly.pdbx_strand_id
1 'polypeptide(L)'
;MKILVVFTGGTIGSCYNDGVISPDSSTRYKLIEMYKQNGGYAEFDAISPYTVLSENLNGEYFNLLYNSVKENINNYDGIIVTHGTDTLQYTSAVLSYMFGLCNTPIVLVSANYPLESEKSNGLENFSAAVDFIKSGNNKGVFVAYKNNGEHANIHRASRLQKHLAYSDKIESVNNIYYGEIINGNCSRMIAFRQYCFNIFIKLRISHSHIRCNFKYRGS
;
A
#
# COMPACT_ATOMS: atom_id res chain seq x y z
N MET A 1 -15.07 5.09 12.29
CA MET A 1 -14.19 4.31 11.38
C MET A 1 -12.81 4.26 11.99
N LYS A 2 -12.31 3.05 12.19
CA LYS A 2 -11.03 2.79 12.84
C LYS A 2 -10.06 2.14 11.84
N ILE A 3 -8.92 2.77 11.61
CA ILE A 3 -7.91 2.34 10.62
C ILE A 3 -6.62 1.97 11.34
N LEU A 4 -6.02 0.84 10.99
CA LEU A 4 -4.66 0.50 11.39
C LEU A 4 -3.66 1.06 10.38
N VAL A 5 -2.66 1.78 10.85
CA VAL A 5 -1.52 2.19 10.04
C VAL A 5 -0.31 1.35 10.40
N VAL A 6 0.19 0.60 9.41
CA VAL A 6 1.39 -0.24 9.54
C VAL A 6 2.56 0.50 8.90
N PHE A 7 3.44 1.02 9.73
CA PHE A 7 4.63 1.73 9.28
C PHE A 7 5.78 0.74 9.02
N THR A 8 6.27 0.71 7.78
CA THR A 8 7.37 -0.19 7.38
C THR A 8 8.65 0.56 6.98
N GLY A 9 8.64 1.89 7.01
CA GLY A 9 9.72 2.74 6.54
C GLY A 9 9.43 3.35 5.17
N GLY A 10 10.45 3.44 4.33
CA GLY A 10 10.39 4.15 3.04
C GLY A 10 10.41 5.68 3.19
N THR A 11 10.38 6.39 2.07
CA THR A 11 10.47 7.86 2.02
C THR A 11 9.35 8.54 2.82
N ILE A 12 8.15 7.97 2.81
CA ILE A 12 6.99 8.49 3.55
C ILE A 12 7.17 8.39 5.09
N GLY A 13 8.07 7.53 5.55
CA GLY A 13 8.43 7.36 6.97
C GLY A 13 9.86 7.80 7.30
N SER A 14 10.46 8.66 6.47
CA SER A 14 11.84 9.12 6.59
C SER A 14 11.90 10.64 6.75
N CYS A 15 12.96 11.11 7.38
CA CYS A 15 13.30 12.53 7.47
C CYS A 15 14.60 12.82 6.71
N TYR A 16 14.81 14.10 6.42
CA TYR A 16 16.01 14.60 5.76
C TYR A 16 17.01 15.07 6.84
N ASN A 17 18.11 14.35 7.01
CA ASN A 17 19.19 14.71 7.93
C ASN A 17 20.50 14.82 7.12
N ASP A 18 21.10 16.01 7.09
CA ASP A 18 22.41 16.29 6.46
C ASP A 18 22.56 15.74 5.02
N GLY A 19 21.52 15.85 4.21
CA GLY A 19 21.53 15.37 2.83
C GLY A 19 21.25 13.87 2.65
N VAL A 20 20.98 13.15 3.73
CA VAL A 20 20.67 11.71 3.70
C VAL A 20 19.23 11.48 4.14
N ILE A 21 18.49 10.67 3.37
CA ILE A 21 17.16 10.20 3.76
C ILE A 21 17.34 9.02 4.71
N SER A 22 16.89 9.15 5.96
CA SER A 22 16.95 8.09 6.95
C SER A 22 15.57 7.81 7.56
N PRO A 23 15.21 6.53 7.77
CA PRO A 23 13.98 6.17 8.44
C PRO A 23 13.97 6.72 9.88
N ASP A 24 12.89 7.43 10.25
CA ASP A 24 12.75 7.99 11.59
C ASP A 24 11.43 7.56 12.23
N SER A 25 11.53 7.11 13.47
CA SER A 25 10.37 6.68 14.27
C SER A 25 9.43 7.84 14.64
N SER A 26 9.92 9.08 14.70
CA SER A 26 9.10 10.26 15.01
C SER A 26 8.17 10.65 13.84
N THR A 27 8.56 10.33 12.62
CA THR A 27 7.82 10.64 11.40
C THR A 27 6.49 9.88 11.30
N ARG A 28 6.34 8.77 12.02
CA ARG A 28 5.12 7.95 12.01
C ARG A 28 3.88 8.73 12.43
N TYR A 29 3.96 9.41 13.55
CA TYR A 29 2.84 10.19 14.07
C TYR A 29 2.60 11.46 13.24
N LYS A 30 3.65 12.02 12.65
CA LYS A 30 3.60 13.23 11.85
C LYS A 30 2.62 13.10 10.66
N LEU A 31 2.64 11.98 9.94
CA LEU A 31 1.71 11.74 8.82
C LEU A 31 0.24 11.76 9.28
N ILE A 32 -0.06 11.10 10.41
CA ILE A 32 -1.40 11.08 11.00
C ILE A 32 -1.79 12.48 11.51
N GLU A 33 -0.86 13.19 12.14
CA GLU A 33 -1.07 14.56 12.61
C GLU A 33 -1.34 15.53 11.45
N MET A 34 -0.54 15.48 10.40
CA MET A 34 -0.74 16.28 9.18
C MET A 34 -2.12 16.02 8.56
N TYR A 35 -2.54 14.76 8.49
CA TYR A 35 -3.88 14.41 8.01
C TYR A 35 -4.98 15.03 8.86
N LYS A 36 -4.86 14.98 10.19
CA LYS A 36 -5.84 15.58 11.12
C LYS A 36 -5.85 17.11 11.04
N GLN A 37 -4.66 17.73 10.95
CA GLN A 37 -4.53 19.20 10.81
C GLN A 37 -5.17 19.72 9.52
N ASN A 38 -5.18 18.91 8.45
CA ASN A 38 -5.88 19.24 7.21
C ASN A 38 -7.39 18.89 7.22
N GLY A 39 -7.97 18.73 8.41
CA GLY A 39 -9.41 18.49 8.55
C GLY A 39 -9.82 17.03 8.35
N GLY A 40 -8.86 16.12 8.27
CA GLY A 40 -9.13 14.70 8.17
C GLY A 40 -9.73 14.14 9.47
N TYR A 41 -10.75 13.29 9.36
CA TYR A 41 -11.41 12.67 10.50
C TYR A 41 -11.46 11.15 10.35
N ALA A 42 -10.65 10.46 11.15
CA ALA A 42 -10.66 9.01 11.36
C ALA A 42 -9.92 8.68 12.66
N GLU A 43 -10.23 7.52 13.24
CA GLU A 43 -9.48 6.96 14.35
C GLU A 43 -8.35 6.09 13.79
N PHE A 44 -7.15 6.26 14.35
CA PHE A 44 -5.98 5.51 13.92
C PHE A 44 -5.31 4.82 15.09
N ASP A 45 -5.01 3.53 14.90
CA ASP A 45 -3.96 2.84 15.63
C ASP A 45 -2.73 2.73 14.72
N ALA A 46 -1.55 2.68 15.32
CA ALA A 46 -0.29 2.62 14.58
C ALA A 46 0.62 1.53 15.14
N ILE A 47 1.15 0.71 14.25
CA ILE A 47 2.19 -0.28 14.58
C ILE A 47 3.36 -0.16 13.61
N SER A 48 4.52 -0.65 14.03
CA SER A 48 5.69 -0.70 13.17
C SER A 48 6.42 -2.02 13.40
N PRO A 49 6.14 -3.04 12.59
CA PRO A 49 6.80 -4.33 12.71
C PRO A 49 8.30 -4.24 12.38
N TYR A 50 8.68 -3.30 11.56
CA TYR A 50 10.07 -2.98 11.20
C TYR A 50 10.14 -1.57 10.60
N THR A 51 11.38 -1.07 10.45
CA THR A 51 11.64 0.20 9.75
C THR A 51 12.86 -0.01 8.85
N VAL A 52 12.67 0.00 7.53
CA VAL A 52 13.71 -0.31 6.55
C VAL A 52 13.51 0.51 5.28
N LEU A 53 14.59 0.84 4.57
CA LEU A 53 14.50 1.33 3.21
C LEU A 53 14.09 0.19 2.30
N SER A 54 13.19 0.45 1.34
CA SER A 54 12.51 -0.61 0.59
C SER A 54 13.44 -1.48 -0.25
N GLU A 55 14.57 -0.96 -0.68
CA GLU A 55 15.61 -1.70 -1.41
C GLU A 55 16.32 -2.76 -0.55
N ASN A 56 16.21 -2.68 0.78
CA ASN A 56 16.80 -3.61 1.73
C ASN A 56 15.82 -4.68 2.23
N LEU A 57 14.61 -4.76 1.65
CA LEU A 57 13.62 -5.76 2.03
C LEU A 57 14.08 -7.18 1.70
N ASN A 58 13.81 -8.10 2.62
CA ASN A 58 14.07 -9.53 2.48
C ASN A 58 12.86 -10.36 2.96
N GLY A 59 12.98 -11.69 2.91
CA GLY A 59 11.91 -12.61 3.28
C GLY A 59 11.42 -12.48 4.73
N GLU A 60 12.28 -12.08 5.66
CA GLU A 60 11.93 -11.91 7.08
C GLU A 60 10.99 -10.72 7.27
N TYR A 61 11.25 -9.60 6.59
CA TYR A 61 10.37 -8.43 6.62
C TYR A 61 8.99 -8.72 6.03
N PHE A 62 8.91 -9.53 4.97
CA PHE A 62 7.62 -9.98 4.43
C PHE A 62 6.84 -10.84 5.44
N ASN A 63 7.51 -11.71 6.19
CA ASN A 63 6.86 -12.49 7.24
C ASN A 63 6.37 -11.61 8.40
N LEU A 64 7.16 -10.62 8.82
CA LEU A 64 6.74 -9.65 9.86
C LEU A 64 5.51 -8.85 9.40
N LEU A 65 5.51 -8.36 8.16
CA LEU A 65 4.38 -7.63 7.59
C LEU A 65 3.13 -8.52 7.48
N TYR A 66 3.30 -9.75 6.98
CA TYR A 66 2.21 -10.72 6.87
C TYR A 66 1.55 -10.99 8.24
N ASN A 67 2.34 -11.27 9.26
CA ASN A 67 1.84 -11.56 10.59
C ASN A 67 1.11 -10.33 11.17
N SER A 68 1.69 -9.14 11.04
CA SER A 68 1.08 -7.89 11.50
C SER A 68 -0.28 -7.61 10.85
N VAL A 69 -0.40 -7.85 9.55
CA VAL A 69 -1.68 -7.71 8.84
C VAL A 69 -2.65 -8.80 9.26
N LYS A 70 -2.23 -10.06 9.29
CA LYS A 70 -3.07 -11.22 9.62
C LYS A 70 -3.70 -11.12 11.00
N GLU A 71 -2.94 -10.69 11.99
CA GLU A 71 -3.40 -10.57 13.38
C GLU A 71 -4.44 -9.45 13.56
N ASN A 72 -4.41 -8.44 12.68
CA ASN A 72 -5.21 -7.24 12.82
C ASN A 72 -6.34 -7.08 11.82
N ILE A 73 -6.37 -7.87 10.74
CA ILE A 73 -7.26 -7.65 9.58
C ILE A 73 -8.76 -7.65 9.92
N ASN A 74 -9.17 -8.32 11.00
CA ASN A 74 -10.58 -8.40 11.42
C ASN A 74 -10.94 -7.33 12.47
N ASN A 75 -9.99 -6.53 12.94
CA ASN A 75 -10.17 -5.59 14.05
C ASN A 75 -10.36 -4.15 13.59
N TYR A 76 -10.21 -3.88 12.28
CA TYR A 76 -10.22 -2.54 11.70
C TYR A 76 -11.09 -2.47 10.45
N ASP A 77 -11.59 -1.27 10.16
CA ASP A 77 -12.36 -1.00 8.95
C ASP A 77 -11.46 -0.96 7.69
N GLY A 78 -10.16 -0.78 7.88
CA GLY A 78 -9.14 -0.81 6.83
C GLY A 78 -7.73 -0.81 7.42
N ILE A 79 -6.77 -1.23 6.62
CA ILE A 79 -5.34 -1.19 6.96
C ILE A 79 -4.61 -0.35 5.93
N ILE A 80 -3.82 0.62 6.38
CA ILE A 80 -2.91 1.38 5.53
C ILE A 80 -1.48 0.91 5.82
N VAL A 81 -0.73 0.57 4.78
CA VAL A 81 0.69 0.17 4.89
C VAL A 81 1.55 1.24 4.23
N THR A 82 2.40 1.92 4.99
CA THR A 82 3.39 2.84 4.41
C THR A 82 4.56 2.06 3.84
N HIS A 83 5.07 2.49 2.69
CA HIS A 83 6.11 1.75 1.97
C HIS A 83 7.03 2.69 1.17
N GLY A 84 8.23 2.23 0.81
CA GLY A 84 9.09 2.91 -0.15
C GLY A 84 8.65 2.65 -1.60
N THR A 85 9.00 3.57 -2.52
CA THR A 85 8.60 3.47 -3.94
C THR A 85 9.32 2.36 -4.69
N ASP A 86 10.59 2.06 -4.38
CA ASP A 86 11.45 1.20 -5.20
C ASP A 86 10.96 -0.25 -5.32
N THR A 87 10.37 -0.78 -4.26
CA THR A 87 9.88 -2.16 -4.22
C THR A 87 8.38 -2.26 -3.91
N LEU A 88 7.65 -1.14 -4.02
CA LEU A 88 6.20 -1.07 -3.77
C LEU A 88 5.42 -2.13 -4.54
N GLN A 89 5.73 -2.32 -5.81
CA GLN A 89 5.07 -3.30 -6.69
C GLN A 89 5.26 -4.75 -6.21
N TYR A 90 6.41 -5.08 -5.63
CA TYR A 90 6.68 -6.43 -5.13
C TYR A 90 5.90 -6.72 -3.86
N THR A 91 5.95 -5.80 -2.88
CA THR A 91 5.18 -5.92 -1.63
C THR A 91 3.68 -5.91 -1.92
N SER A 92 3.23 -5.07 -2.84
CA SER A 92 1.83 -5.02 -3.29
C SER A 92 1.38 -6.34 -3.89
N ALA A 93 2.19 -6.96 -4.74
CA ALA A 93 1.90 -8.27 -5.32
C ALA A 93 1.85 -9.37 -4.24
N VAL A 94 2.84 -9.42 -3.34
CA VAL A 94 2.89 -10.40 -2.24
C VAL A 94 1.64 -10.30 -1.37
N LEU A 95 1.27 -9.10 -0.91
CA LEU A 95 0.08 -8.89 -0.10
C LEU A 95 -1.20 -9.24 -0.88
N SER A 96 -1.26 -8.97 -2.19
CA SER A 96 -2.40 -9.35 -3.03
C SER A 96 -2.59 -10.86 -3.12
N TYR A 97 -1.52 -11.65 -3.17
CA TYR A 97 -1.62 -13.10 -3.17
C TYR A 97 -2.06 -13.64 -1.80
N MET A 98 -1.65 -12.99 -0.72
CA MET A 98 -1.96 -13.41 0.65
C MET A 98 -3.36 -12.96 1.11
N PHE A 99 -3.77 -11.74 0.76
CA PHE A 99 -4.97 -11.08 1.28
C PHE A 99 -5.94 -10.59 0.20
N GLY A 100 -5.77 -10.98 -1.06
CA GLY A 100 -6.57 -10.46 -2.17
C GLY A 100 -8.07 -10.73 -2.08
N LEU A 101 -8.49 -11.70 -1.26
CA LEU A 101 -9.89 -12.05 -1.02
C LEU A 101 -10.41 -11.59 0.35
N CYS A 102 -9.63 -10.84 1.13
CA CYS A 102 -10.06 -10.35 2.44
C CYS A 102 -11.17 -9.30 2.29
N ASN A 103 -12.04 -9.25 3.30
CA ASN A 103 -13.13 -8.27 3.32
C ASN A 103 -12.66 -6.87 3.72
N THR A 104 -11.60 -6.78 4.52
CA THR A 104 -11.00 -5.52 4.97
C THR A 104 -10.05 -4.99 3.89
N PRO A 105 -10.23 -3.78 3.38
CA PRO A 105 -9.31 -3.20 2.40
C PRO A 105 -7.93 -2.95 3.03
N ILE A 106 -6.89 -3.37 2.31
CA ILE A 106 -5.49 -3.07 2.64
C ILE A 106 -4.99 -2.13 1.57
N VAL A 107 -4.53 -0.94 1.96
CA VAL A 107 -4.08 0.09 1.01
C VAL A 107 -2.62 0.44 1.30
N LEU A 108 -1.74 0.16 0.34
CA LEU A 108 -0.36 0.62 0.44
C LEU A 108 -0.27 2.07 -0.03
N VAL A 109 0.56 2.86 0.65
CA VAL A 109 0.88 4.24 0.32
C VAL A 109 2.38 4.47 0.34
N SER A 110 2.85 5.34 -0.51
CA SER A 110 4.26 5.73 -0.59
C SER A 110 4.36 7.24 -0.79
N ALA A 111 5.58 7.78 -0.85
CA ALA A 111 5.83 9.17 -1.19
C ALA A 111 7.07 9.27 -2.09
N ASN A 112 7.02 10.20 -3.05
CA ASN A 112 8.14 10.52 -3.92
C ASN A 112 9.23 11.34 -3.21
N TYR A 113 8.85 12.15 -2.22
CA TYR A 113 9.75 12.94 -1.37
C TYR A 113 9.37 12.77 0.10
N PRO A 114 10.31 13.01 1.05
CA PRO A 114 9.99 13.08 2.48
C PRO A 114 8.85 14.06 2.77
N LEU A 115 8.08 13.80 3.84
CA LEU A 115 6.89 14.60 4.18
C LEU A 115 7.15 16.08 4.42
N GLU A 116 8.40 16.46 4.78
CA GLU A 116 8.83 17.84 4.96
C GLU A 116 8.94 18.61 3.65
N SER A 117 9.07 17.93 2.54
CA SER A 117 9.18 18.57 1.23
C SER A 117 7.83 19.05 0.75
N GLU A 118 7.75 20.31 0.28
CA GLU A 118 6.55 20.85 -0.38
C GLU A 118 6.15 20.07 -1.66
N LYS A 119 7.09 19.31 -2.21
CA LYS A 119 6.87 18.46 -3.39
C LYS A 119 6.35 17.07 -3.04
N SER A 120 6.26 16.74 -1.75
CA SER A 120 5.83 15.42 -1.31
C SER A 120 4.37 15.19 -1.62
N ASN A 121 4.08 14.06 -2.24
CA ASN A 121 2.70 13.57 -2.43
C ASN A 121 2.24 12.62 -1.31
N GLY A 122 3.05 12.46 -0.25
CA GLY A 122 2.78 11.47 0.81
C GLY A 122 1.48 11.70 1.57
N LEU A 123 1.19 12.96 1.95
CA LEU A 123 -0.06 13.30 2.63
C LEU A 123 -1.28 13.10 1.72
N GLU A 124 -1.18 13.45 0.44
CA GLU A 124 -2.25 13.27 -0.53
C GLU A 124 -2.54 11.78 -0.77
N ASN A 125 -1.49 10.95 -0.88
CA ASN A 125 -1.62 9.50 -1.01
C ASN A 125 -2.26 8.86 0.23
N PHE A 126 -1.87 9.32 1.42
CA PHE A 126 -2.47 8.86 2.68
C PHE A 126 -3.95 9.27 2.78
N SER A 127 -4.27 10.52 2.47
CA SER A 127 -5.64 11.02 2.47
C SER A 127 -6.51 10.24 1.48
N ALA A 128 -6.00 9.99 0.28
CA ALA A 128 -6.69 9.18 -0.72
C ALA A 128 -6.95 7.73 -0.25
N ALA A 129 -5.99 7.13 0.46
CA ALA A 129 -6.20 5.81 1.04
C ALA A 129 -7.32 5.80 2.10
N VAL A 130 -7.37 6.82 2.96
CA VAL A 130 -8.44 6.97 3.96
C VAL A 130 -9.79 7.17 3.28
N ASP A 131 -9.88 8.05 2.28
CA ASP A 131 -11.12 8.31 1.55
C ASP A 131 -11.59 7.07 0.78
N PHE A 132 -10.66 6.30 0.21
CA PHE A 132 -10.97 5.01 -0.40
C PHE A 132 -11.55 4.00 0.60
N ILE A 133 -10.99 3.88 1.80
CA ILE A 133 -11.53 3.03 2.86
C ILE A 133 -12.92 3.52 3.26
N LYS A 134 -13.10 4.83 3.45
CA LYS A 134 -14.40 5.47 3.77
C LYS A 134 -15.47 5.19 2.73
N SER A 135 -15.13 5.11 1.45
CA SER A 135 -16.10 4.86 0.38
C SER A 135 -16.81 3.51 0.48
N GLY A 136 -16.30 2.60 1.31
CA GLY A 136 -16.92 1.32 1.67
C GLY A 136 -16.91 0.27 0.54
N ASN A 137 -17.27 -0.97 0.89
CA ASN A 137 -17.41 -2.09 -0.05
C ASN A 137 -16.15 -2.42 -0.88
N ASN A 138 -14.97 -2.05 -0.40
CA ASN A 138 -13.70 -2.36 -1.04
C ASN A 138 -13.10 -3.60 -0.40
N LYS A 139 -12.69 -4.58 -1.20
CA LYS A 139 -12.15 -5.86 -0.74
C LYS A 139 -10.84 -6.18 -1.41
N GLY A 140 -9.87 -6.63 -0.61
CA GLY A 140 -8.54 -7.01 -1.08
C GLY A 140 -7.50 -5.91 -0.92
N VAL A 141 -6.48 -5.93 -1.77
CA VAL A 141 -5.27 -5.10 -1.63
C VAL A 141 -5.17 -4.09 -2.77
N PHE A 142 -4.83 -2.85 -2.40
CA PHE A 142 -4.77 -1.71 -3.30
C PHE A 142 -3.51 -0.87 -3.04
N VAL A 143 -3.22 0.04 -3.95
CA VAL A 143 -2.24 1.10 -3.78
C VAL A 143 -2.93 2.42 -4.09
N ALA A 144 -2.79 3.41 -3.21
CA ALA A 144 -3.23 4.78 -3.46
C ALA A 144 -2.00 5.64 -3.81
N TYR A 145 -1.99 6.23 -4.98
CA TYR A 145 -0.88 7.06 -5.42
C TYR A 145 -1.32 8.18 -6.36
N LYS A 146 -0.82 9.39 -6.10
CA LYS A 146 -1.02 10.57 -6.92
C LYS A 146 0.26 10.87 -7.71
N ASN A 147 0.20 10.69 -9.02
CA ASN A 147 1.24 11.18 -9.91
C ASN A 147 1.16 12.71 -10.04
N ASN A 148 2.27 13.33 -10.41
CA ASN A 148 2.30 14.78 -10.61
C ASN A 148 1.30 15.20 -11.71
N GLY A 149 0.47 16.20 -11.41
CA GLY A 149 -0.55 16.72 -12.33
C GLY A 149 -1.81 15.85 -12.48
N GLU A 150 -1.93 14.75 -11.74
CA GLU A 150 -3.07 13.84 -11.78
C GLU A 150 -3.90 13.88 -10.49
N HIS A 151 -5.08 13.28 -10.50
CA HIS A 151 -5.80 12.90 -9.27
C HIS A 151 -5.12 11.69 -8.62
N ALA A 152 -5.43 11.42 -7.35
CA ALA A 152 -4.93 10.22 -6.71
C ALA A 152 -5.63 8.98 -7.28
N ASN A 153 -4.84 8.10 -7.90
CA ASN A 153 -5.31 6.86 -8.50
C ASN A 153 -5.30 5.74 -7.48
N ILE A 154 -6.34 4.90 -7.52
CA ILE A 154 -6.42 3.66 -6.76
C ILE A 154 -6.09 2.51 -7.71
N HIS A 155 -4.99 1.86 -7.45
CA HIS A 155 -4.52 0.72 -8.24
C HIS A 155 -4.90 -0.59 -7.56
N ARG A 156 -5.25 -1.62 -8.33
CA ARG A 156 -5.21 -3.00 -7.82
C ARG A 156 -3.75 -3.38 -7.58
N ALA A 157 -3.40 -3.74 -6.36
CA ALA A 157 -2.02 -3.98 -5.97
C ALA A 157 -1.31 -5.07 -6.80
N SER A 158 -2.04 -6.10 -7.24
CA SER A 158 -1.53 -7.15 -8.14
C SER A 158 -1.28 -6.70 -9.58
N ARG A 159 -1.68 -5.47 -9.94
CA ARG A 159 -1.53 -4.91 -11.29
C ARG A 159 -0.56 -3.74 -11.36
N LEU A 160 0.13 -3.43 -10.28
CA LEU A 160 1.11 -2.36 -10.26
C LEU A 160 2.31 -2.74 -11.13
N GLN A 161 2.74 -1.82 -12.00
CA GLN A 161 3.92 -1.99 -12.82
C GLN A 161 5.18 -1.72 -12.00
N LYS A 162 6.31 -2.23 -12.50
CA LYS A 162 7.62 -1.91 -11.93
C LYS A 162 7.85 -0.40 -12.03
N HIS A 163 8.28 0.20 -10.93
CA HIS A 163 8.74 1.58 -10.92
C HIS A 163 9.91 1.75 -11.89
N LEU A 164 9.79 2.70 -12.80
CA LEU A 164 10.81 2.97 -13.81
C LEU A 164 11.91 3.85 -13.22
N ALA A 165 13.15 3.54 -13.55
CA ALA A 165 14.28 4.40 -13.20
C ALA A 165 14.07 5.82 -13.80
N TYR A 166 14.42 6.83 -13.02
CA TYR A 166 14.25 8.25 -13.38
C TYR A 166 12.82 8.73 -13.62
N SER A 167 11.83 8.01 -13.11
CA SER A 167 10.42 8.39 -13.16
C SER A 167 9.79 8.33 -11.79
N ASP A 168 9.05 9.36 -11.38
CA ASP A 168 8.27 9.38 -10.14
C ASP A 168 6.87 8.76 -10.33
N LYS A 169 6.56 8.24 -11.53
CA LYS A 169 5.24 7.70 -11.84
C LYS A 169 5.07 6.28 -11.32
N ILE A 170 3.92 6.06 -10.71
CA ILE A 170 3.39 4.74 -10.39
C ILE A 170 2.22 4.46 -11.33
N GLU A 171 2.28 3.35 -12.03
CA GLU A 171 1.32 2.99 -13.08
C GLU A 171 0.80 1.55 -12.89
N SER A 172 -0.39 1.30 -13.38
CA SER A 172 -0.95 -0.06 -13.52
C SER A 172 -0.79 -0.59 -14.93
N VAL A 173 -0.83 -1.90 -15.07
CA VAL A 173 -0.82 -2.58 -16.38
C VAL A 173 -1.92 -2.00 -17.27
N ASN A 174 -1.54 -1.54 -18.46
CA ASN A 174 -2.39 -0.89 -19.47
C ASN A 174 -3.05 0.42 -18.98
N ASN A 175 -2.47 1.09 -18.00
CA ASN A 175 -3.02 2.31 -17.38
C ASN A 175 -4.48 2.15 -16.91
N ILE A 176 -4.85 0.94 -16.47
CA ILE A 176 -6.19 0.65 -15.96
C ILE A 176 -6.16 0.71 -14.44
N TYR A 177 -6.77 1.75 -13.87
CA TYR A 177 -6.93 1.96 -12.44
C TYR A 177 -8.23 1.32 -11.92
N TYR A 178 -8.30 1.05 -10.64
CA TYR A 178 -9.54 0.61 -9.99
C TYR A 178 -10.52 1.77 -9.80
N GLY A 179 -9.99 2.95 -9.53
CA GLY A 179 -10.74 4.18 -9.35
C GLY A 179 -9.81 5.36 -9.12
N GLU A 180 -10.41 6.54 -8.94
CA GLU A 180 -9.74 7.80 -8.64
C GLU A 180 -10.40 8.45 -7.42
N ILE A 181 -9.62 9.19 -6.66
CA ILE A 181 -10.12 10.03 -5.57
C ILE A 181 -10.18 11.47 -6.05
N ILE A 182 -11.39 12.00 -6.13
CA ILE A 182 -11.65 13.38 -6.56
C ILE A 182 -12.45 14.07 -5.45
N ASN A 183 -11.88 15.12 -4.85
CA ASN A 183 -12.49 15.87 -3.76
C ASN A 183 -13.03 14.98 -2.62
N GLY A 184 -12.23 14.00 -2.20
CA GLY A 184 -12.59 13.07 -1.12
C GLY A 184 -13.59 11.97 -1.51
N ASN A 185 -14.02 11.92 -2.76
CA ASN A 185 -14.95 10.91 -3.26
C ASN A 185 -14.26 9.90 -4.18
N CYS A 186 -14.54 8.62 -3.98
CA CYS A 186 -14.03 7.55 -4.84
C CYS A 186 -14.92 7.38 -6.08
N SER A 187 -14.37 7.73 -7.24
CA SER A 187 -14.98 7.43 -8.54
C SER A 187 -14.40 6.12 -9.06
N ARG A 188 -15.20 5.05 -9.10
CA ARG A 188 -14.75 3.74 -9.62
C ARG A 188 -14.82 3.72 -11.14
N MET A 189 -13.77 3.23 -11.78
CA MET A 189 -13.82 2.97 -13.21
C MET A 189 -14.69 1.74 -13.48
N ILE A 190 -15.72 1.92 -14.31
CA ILE A 190 -16.81 0.95 -14.56
C ILE A 190 -16.33 -0.35 -15.24
N ALA A 191 -15.08 -0.46 -15.67
CA ALA A 191 -14.60 -1.51 -16.56
C ALA A 191 -14.02 -2.76 -15.90
N PHE A 192 -14.06 -2.90 -14.58
CA PHE A 192 -13.66 -4.17 -13.96
C PHE A 192 -14.86 -5.12 -13.81
N ARG A 193 -15.24 -5.80 -14.89
CA ARG A 193 -15.81 -7.14 -14.75
C ARG A 193 -14.79 -7.94 -13.95
N GLN A 194 -15.19 -8.31 -12.75
CA GLN A 194 -14.44 -9.16 -11.85
C GLN A 194 -14.23 -10.51 -12.55
N TYR A 195 -13.17 -10.63 -13.34
CA TYR A 195 -12.68 -11.94 -13.70
C TYR A 195 -12.16 -12.54 -12.39
N CYS A 196 -13.05 -13.26 -11.71
CA CYS A 196 -12.64 -14.20 -10.69
C CYS A 196 -11.76 -15.24 -11.39
N PHE A 197 -10.46 -15.01 -11.43
CA PHE A 197 -9.52 -16.08 -11.53
C PHE A 197 -9.63 -16.87 -10.22
N ASN A 198 -10.44 -17.93 -10.23
CA ASN A 198 -10.41 -18.97 -9.22
C ASN A 198 -9.09 -19.75 -9.36
N ILE A 199 -7.99 -19.08 -9.09
CA ILE A 199 -6.73 -19.77 -8.83
C ILE A 199 -6.81 -20.17 -7.35
N PHE A 200 -7.31 -21.38 -7.08
CA PHE A 200 -7.11 -22.06 -5.81
C PHE A 200 -5.63 -22.40 -5.68
N ILE A 201 -4.80 -21.43 -5.30
CA ILE A 201 -3.47 -21.72 -4.79
C ILE A 201 -3.68 -22.17 -3.35
N LYS A 202 -3.75 -23.50 -3.16
CA LYS A 202 -3.68 -24.14 -1.85
C LYS A 202 -2.23 -24.04 -1.40
N LEU A 203 -1.83 -22.87 -0.87
CA LEU A 203 -0.55 -22.70 -0.21
C LEU A 203 -0.59 -23.51 1.10
N ARG A 204 -0.06 -24.72 1.05
CA ARG A 204 0.32 -25.47 2.24
C ARG A 204 1.59 -24.78 2.77
N ILE A 205 1.47 -23.85 3.70
CA ILE A 205 2.59 -23.33 4.47
C ILE A 205 2.92 -24.40 5.50
N SER A 206 3.82 -25.33 5.15
CA SER A 206 4.53 -26.13 6.13
C SER A 206 5.75 -25.33 6.59
N HIS A 207 6.08 -25.39 7.86
CA HIS A 207 7.06 -24.60 8.60
C HIS A 207 8.52 -24.65 8.12
N SER A 208 8.80 -25.06 6.90
CA SER A 208 10.18 -25.13 6.41
C SER A 208 10.29 -25.20 4.91
N HIS A 209 10.01 -24.36 4.09
CA HIS A 209 10.29 -24.23 2.65
C HIS A 209 9.05 -23.88 1.81
N ILE A 210 9.06 -22.70 1.25
CA ILE A 210 8.18 -22.34 0.15
C ILE A 210 8.72 -23.05 -1.10
N ARG A 211 8.08 -24.15 -1.51
CA ARG A 211 8.31 -24.73 -2.84
C ARG A 211 7.16 -24.28 -3.75
N CYS A 212 7.43 -23.35 -4.66
CA CYS A 212 6.53 -23.05 -5.78
C CYS A 212 6.65 -24.20 -6.81
N ASN A 213 5.67 -25.09 -6.84
CA ASN A 213 5.54 -26.06 -7.94
C ASN A 213 4.61 -25.45 -9.02
N PHE A 214 5.18 -24.84 -10.04
CA PHE A 214 4.47 -24.54 -11.27
C PHE A 214 4.33 -25.81 -12.09
N LYS A 215 3.11 -26.37 -12.21
CA LYS A 215 2.79 -27.32 -13.25
C LYS A 215 2.26 -26.55 -14.48
N TYR A 216 3.10 -26.41 -15.48
CA TYR A 216 2.63 -26.08 -16.83
C TYR A 216 1.84 -27.27 -17.36
N ARG A 217 0.55 -27.10 -17.66
CA ARG A 217 -0.14 -27.95 -18.62
C ARG A 217 0.05 -27.30 -19.99
N GLY A 218 0.93 -27.91 -20.78
CA GLY A 218 1.07 -27.65 -22.20
C GLY A 218 -0.02 -28.37 -23.00
N SER A 219 -0.30 -27.75 -24.13
CA SER A 219 -1.17 -28.07 -25.27
C SER A 219 -2.66 -27.93 -25.04
#